data_bc02f2de0d117c4383b297324ca11aa0
#
_entry.id   bc02f2de0d117c4383b297324ca11aa0
#
_cell.length_a   1.000
_cell.length_b   1.000
_cell.length_c   1.000
_cell.angle_alpha   90.00
_cell.angle_beta   90.00
_cell.angle_gamma   90.00
#
_symmetry.space_group_name_H-M   'P 1'
#
loop_
_entity.id
_entity.type
_entity.pdbx_description
1 polymer ?
#
loop_
_entity_poly.entity_id
_entity_poly.type
_entity_poly.pdbx_seq_one_letter_code
_entity_poly.pdbx_strand_id
1 'polypeptide(L)'
;MKKTFGILFLFFVTCQLHAQEVNWLSFEEAIALNKKNPKPILIDVYTDWCGYCKKMDLYTYANKTISAYIHKNFYPVKLNGEEKKDILFKDHIFKFEKEGRSGYHQLAAALMNGKLSYPTTIFLSQNEEVLDRIPGFLEKEIMEKVLVYFSEELYKTKTWAEFNKNFKSQF
;
A
#
# COMPACT_ATOMS: atom_id res chain seq x y z
N MET A 1 -20.16 10.25 -65.94
CA MET A 1 -20.32 9.32 -64.80
C MET A 1 -19.11 9.51 -63.88
N LYS A 2 -19.26 10.30 -62.79
CA LYS A 2 -18.20 10.53 -61.81
C LYS A 2 -18.42 9.58 -60.65
N LYS A 3 -17.47 8.64 -60.44
CA LYS A 3 -17.48 7.72 -59.26
C LYS A 3 -16.77 8.44 -58.10
N THR A 4 -17.53 8.82 -57.08
CA THR A 4 -17.00 9.34 -55.81
C THR A 4 -16.59 8.15 -54.94
N PHE A 5 -15.30 8.01 -54.68
CA PHE A 5 -14.72 7.00 -53.80
C PHE A 5 -14.73 7.58 -52.39
N GLY A 6 -15.67 7.13 -51.57
CA GLY A 6 -15.74 7.51 -50.16
C GLY A 6 -14.68 6.78 -49.34
N ILE A 7 -13.71 7.51 -48.83
CA ILE A 7 -12.72 6.98 -47.86
C ILE A 7 -13.37 6.95 -46.49
N LEU A 8 -13.65 5.72 -45.99
CA LEU A 8 -14.13 5.48 -44.66
C LEU A 8 -12.93 5.53 -43.70
N PHE A 9 -12.78 6.63 -42.96
CA PHE A 9 -11.72 6.81 -41.96
C PHE A 9 -12.12 6.05 -40.70
N LEU A 10 -11.57 4.83 -40.52
CA LEU A 10 -11.75 4.03 -39.28
C LEU A 10 -10.92 4.68 -38.18
N PHE A 11 -11.61 5.36 -37.24
CA PHE A 11 -10.99 5.89 -36.04
C PHE A 11 -10.69 4.71 -35.08
N PHE A 12 -9.44 4.23 -35.08
CA PHE A 12 -8.95 3.27 -34.10
C PHE A 12 -8.74 4.01 -32.77
N VAL A 13 -9.73 3.95 -31.88
CA VAL A 13 -9.58 4.39 -30.50
C VAL A 13 -8.67 3.38 -29.79
N THR A 14 -7.38 3.65 -29.74
CA THR A 14 -6.44 2.90 -28.91
C THR A 14 -6.73 3.21 -27.44
N CYS A 15 -7.49 2.34 -26.79
CA CYS A 15 -7.62 2.36 -25.33
C CYS A 15 -6.25 2.05 -24.74
N GLN A 16 -5.52 3.08 -24.35
CA GLN A 16 -4.25 2.91 -23.63
C GLN A 16 -4.58 2.38 -22.24
N LEU A 17 -4.42 1.08 -22.05
CA LEU A 17 -4.42 0.44 -20.73
C LEU A 17 -3.17 0.92 -19.97
N HIS A 18 -3.29 2.06 -19.30
CA HIS A 18 -2.28 2.47 -18.34
C HIS A 18 -2.20 1.38 -17.27
N ALA A 19 -1.00 0.89 -17.01
CA ALA A 19 -0.75 0.05 -15.83
C ALA A 19 -1.17 0.88 -14.62
N GLN A 20 -2.16 0.42 -13.89
CA GLN A 20 -2.65 1.14 -12.71
C GLN A 20 -1.66 0.86 -11.58
N GLU A 21 -0.70 1.77 -11.41
CA GLU A 21 0.19 1.78 -10.25
C GLU A 21 -0.61 2.09 -8.98
N VAL A 22 -0.10 1.69 -7.81
CA VAL A 22 -0.74 2.07 -6.54
C VAL A 22 -0.69 3.60 -6.39
N ASN A 23 -1.85 4.22 -6.27
CA ASN A 23 -1.96 5.65 -5.99
C ASN A 23 -1.76 5.89 -4.48
N TRP A 24 -0.50 6.07 -4.10
CA TRP A 24 -0.11 6.25 -2.72
C TRP A 24 -0.60 7.57 -2.13
N LEU A 25 -1.15 7.50 -0.94
CA LEU A 25 -1.58 8.64 -0.13
C LEU A 25 -0.50 8.99 0.89
N SER A 26 -0.49 10.23 1.34
CA SER A 26 0.15 10.59 2.60
C SER A 26 -0.62 9.96 3.77
N PHE A 27 0.03 9.87 4.92
CA PHE A 27 -0.62 9.33 6.12
C PHE A 27 -1.86 10.16 6.51
N GLU A 28 -1.74 11.49 6.50
CA GLU A 28 -2.82 12.40 6.87
C GLU A 28 -4.01 12.33 5.90
N GLU A 29 -3.75 12.19 4.59
CA GLU A 29 -4.80 11.99 3.58
C GLU A 29 -5.59 10.71 3.83
N ALA A 30 -4.89 9.61 4.10
CA ALA A 30 -5.53 8.32 4.39
C ALA A 30 -6.41 8.39 5.64
N ILE A 31 -5.92 9.01 6.72
CA ILE A 31 -6.70 9.23 7.95
C ILE A 31 -7.92 10.13 7.69
N ALA A 32 -7.77 11.20 6.92
CA ALA A 32 -8.87 12.08 6.57
C ALA A 32 -9.96 11.38 5.73
N LEU A 33 -9.56 10.50 4.82
CA LEU A 33 -10.47 9.67 4.03
C LEU A 33 -11.16 8.61 4.90
N ASN A 34 -10.39 7.97 5.79
CA ASN A 34 -10.91 6.94 6.70
C ASN A 34 -11.99 7.48 7.64
N LYS A 35 -11.85 8.70 8.15
CA LYS A 35 -12.89 9.37 8.97
C LYS A 35 -14.21 9.57 8.22
N LYS A 36 -14.17 9.76 6.89
CA LYS A 36 -15.36 9.97 6.06
C LYS A 36 -15.99 8.65 5.59
N ASN A 37 -15.15 7.69 5.25
CA ASN A 37 -15.55 6.38 4.76
C ASN A 37 -14.60 5.34 5.34
N PRO A 38 -14.93 4.69 6.46
CA PRO A 38 -14.05 3.75 7.14
C PRO A 38 -13.63 2.59 6.25
N LYS A 39 -12.32 2.40 6.10
CA LYS A 39 -11.67 1.34 5.32
C LYS A 39 -10.33 1.00 5.95
N PRO A 40 -9.86 -0.26 5.92
CA PRO A 40 -8.51 -0.59 6.39
C PRO A 40 -7.43 0.23 5.68
N ILE A 41 -6.34 0.51 6.39
CA ILE A 41 -5.21 1.25 5.84
C ILE A 41 -4.04 0.28 5.68
N LEU A 42 -3.43 0.28 4.49
CA LEU A 42 -2.18 -0.40 4.21
C LEU A 42 -1.07 0.62 4.20
N ILE A 43 -0.03 0.45 5.02
CA ILE A 43 1.11 1.35 5.08
C ILE A 43 2.35 0.59 4.63
N ASP A 44 3.02 1.08 3.59
CA ASP A 44 4.36 0.66 3.23
C ASP A 44 5.37 1.65 3.82
N VAL A 45 6.13 1.19 4.82
CA VAL A 45 7.18 1.97 5.46
C VAL A 45 8.49 1.71 4.75
N TYR A 46 9.06 2.76 4.17
CA TYR A 46 10.27 2.69 3.33
C TYR A 46 11.30 3.75 3.71
N THR A 47 12.45 3.71 3.07
CA THR A 47 13.44 4.80 3.03
C THR A 47 14.01 4.93 1.62
N ASP A 48 14.54 6.10 1.27
CA ASP A 48 15.04 6.38 -0.09
C ASP A 48 16.24 5.52 -0.49
N TRP A 49 17.05 5.08 0.49
CA TRP A 49 18.21 4.22 0.28
C TRP A 49 17.87 2.71 0.27
N CYS A 50 16.64 2.33 0.61
CA CYS A 50 16.22 0.94 0.75
C CYS A 50 16.06 0.23 -0.60
N GLY A 51 17.02 -0.63 -0.95
CA GLY A 51 16.99 -1.39 -2.20
C GLY A 51 15.85 -2.41 -2.30
N TYR A 52 15.48 -3.06 -1.18
CA TYR A 52 14.34 -3.99 -1.15
C TYR A 52 13.00 -3.27 -1.27
N CYS A 53 12.88 -2.02 -0.78
CA CYS A 53 11.68 -1.21 -0.98
C CYS A 53 11.46 -0.92 -2.47
N LYS A 54 12.51 -0.52 -3.19
CA LYS A 54 12.47 -0.30 -4.64
C LYS A 54 12.11 -1.57 -5.42
N LYS A 55 12.61 -2.73 -4.97
CA LYS A 55 12.21 -4.02 -5.55
C LYS A 55 10.72 -4.31 -5.31
N MET A 56 10.21 -4.01 -4.12
CA MET A 56 8.81 -4.23 -3.78
C MET A 56 7.88 -3.33 -4.60
N ASP A 57 8.28 -2.07 -4.82
CA ASP A 57 7.57 -1.17 -5.72
C ASP A 57 7.47 -1.76 -7.14
N LEU A 58 8.59 -2.26 -7.68
CA LEU A 58 8.67 -2.74 -9.05
C LEU A 58 8.01 -4.10 -9.28
N TYR A 59 8.17 -5.05 -8.35
CA TYR A 59 7.75 -6.44 -8.56
C TYR A 59 6.45 -6.83 -7.86
N THR A 60 6.06 -6.10 -6.82
CA THR A 60 4.83 -6.38 -6.06
C THR A 60 3.77 -5.31 -6.32
N TYR A 61 4.03 -4.07 -5.99
CA TYR A 61 3.04 -3.01 -6.10
C TYR A 61 2.73 -2.59 -7.54
N ALA A 62 3.68 -2.72 -8.48
CA ALA A 62 3.42 -2.48 -9.90
C ALA A 62 2.59 -3.59 -10.58
N ASN A 63 2.31 -4.70 -9.89
CA ASN A 63 1.41 -5.73 -10.40
C ASN A 63 -0.03 -5.20 -10.45
N LYS A 64 -0.64 -5.24 -11.65
CA LYS A 64 -1.98 -4.66 -11.90
C LYS A 64 -3.07 -5.22 -11.00
N THR A 65 -3.02 -6.52 -10.71
CA THR A 65 -4.02 -7.18 -9.88
C THR A 65 -3.85 -6.80 -8.42
N ILE A 66 -2.61 -6.76 -7.93
CA ILE A 66 -2.27 -6.28 -6.58
C ILE A 66 -2.71 -4.83 -6.40
N SER A 67 -2.31 -3.93 -7.31
CA SER A 67 -2.65 -2.52 -7.21
C SER A 67 -4.16 -2.28 -7.25
N ALA A 68 -4.88 -2.94 -8.15
CA ALA A 68 -6.34 -2.86 -8.24
C ALA A 68 -7.03 -3.35 -6.95
N TYR A 69 -6.54 -4.45 -6.38
CA TYR A 69 -7.07 -4.99 -5.12
C TYR A 69 -6.82 -4.04 -3.94
N ILE A 70 -5.62 -3.45 -3.85
CA ILE A 70 -5.28 -2.44 -2.85
C ILE A 70 -6.23 -1.25 -2.94
N HIS A 71 -6.41 -0.66 -4.12
CA HIS A 71 -7.30 0.49 -4.32
C HIS A 71 -8.75 0.21 -3.91
N LYS A 72 -9.24 -0.97 -4.22
CA LYS A 72 -10.60 -1.37 -3.90
C LYS A 72 -10.83 -1.49 -2.40
N ASN A 73 -9.87 -2.07 -1.67
CA ASN A 73 -10.09 -2.56 -0.32
C ASN A 73 -9.35 -1.77 0.78
N PHE A 74 -8.36 -0.94 0.43
CA PHE A 74 -7.52 -0.22 1.40
C PHE A 74 -7.38 1.27 1.05
N TYR A 75 -6.93 2.05 2.03
CA TYR A 75 -6.26 3.32 1.81
C TYR A 75 -4.75 3.06 1.84
N PRO A 76 -4.07 3.08 0.68
CA PRO A 76 -2.64 2.81 0.64
C PRO A 76 -1.82 4.04 1.03
N VAL A 77 -0.93 3.89 1.98
CA VAL A 77 -0.02 4.93 2.47
C VAL A 77 1.42 4.56 2.18
N LYS A 78 2.18 5.51 1.62
CA LYS A 78 3.63 5.41 1.50
C LYS A 78 4.26 6.30 2.59
N LEU A 79 4.89 5.68 3.60
CA LEU A 79 5.46 6.40 4.73
C LEU A 79 6.98 6.31 4.70
N ASN A 80 7.67 7.44 4.47
CA ASN A 80 9.12 7.47 4.60
C ASN A 80 9.51 7.37 6.09
N GLY A 81 10.27 6.34 6.45
CA GLY A 81 10.78 6.16 7.81
C GLY A 81 11.72 7.26 8.28
N GLU A 82 12.21 8.11 7.35
CA GLU A 82 13.07 9.28 7.61
C GLU A 82 12.38 10.60 7.24
N GLU A 83 11.04 10.62 7.18
CA GLU A 83 10.25 11.82 6.87
C GLU A 83 10.64 12.99 7.80
N LYS A 84 10.74 14.19 7.23
CA LYS A 84 11.13 15.40 7.99
C LYS A 84 9.93 16.24 8.40
N LYS A 85 8.80 16.07 7.72
CA LYS A 85 7.56 16.80 8.00
C LYS A 85 6.91 16.24 9.26
N ASP A 86 6.48 17.12 10.15
CA ASP A 86 5.69 16.74 11.32
C ASP A 86 4.35 16.11 10.86
N ILE A 87 3.94 15.00 11.49
CA ILE A 87 2.70 14.29 11.19
C ILE A 87 1.83 14.28 12.45
N LEU A 88 0.61 14.79 12.33
CA LEU A 88 -0.39 14.76 13.40
C LEU A 88 -1.20 13.46 13.32
N PHE A 89 -1.21 12.68 14.41
CA PHE A 89 -2.05 11.51 14.53
C PHE A 89 -2.53 11.31 15.97
N LYS A 90 -3.84 11.11 16.17
CA LYS A 90 -4.47 10.93 17.51
C LYS A 90 -4.01 11.99 18.52
N ASP A 91 -4.12 13.26 18.13
CA ASP A 91 -3.77 14.44 18.94
C ASP A 91 -2.29 14.53 19.36
N HIS A 92 -1.42 13.68 18.79
CA HIS A 92 0.01 13.71 18.98
C HIS A 92 0.73 14.12 17.70
N ILE A 93 1.70 15.06 17.82
CA ILE A 93 2.56 15.48 16.72
C ILE A 93 3.82 14.63 16.75
N PHE A 94 3.95 13.74 15.77
CA PHE A 94 5.15 12.94 15.55
C PHE A 94 6.15 13.72 14.71
N LYS A 95 7.40 13.69 15.11
CA LYS A 95 8.49 14.47 14.50
C LYS A 95 9.60 13.57 14.00
N PHE A 96 10.49 14.17 13.21
CA PHE A 96 11.76 13.55 12.90
C PHE A 96 12.68 13.58 14.12
N GLU A 97 13.25 12.44 14.47
CA GLU A 97 14.23 12.27 15.53
C GLU A 97 15.62 12.05 14.90
N LYS A 98 16.57 12.94 15.24
CA LYS A 98 17.94 12.81 14.76
C LYS A 98 18.74 11.87 15.64
N GLU A 99 19.37 10.86 15.06
CA GLU A 99 20.23 9.91 15.74
C GLU A 99 21.60 9.85 15.04
N GLY A 100 22.59 10.50 15.62
CA GLY A 100 23.94 10.59 15.02
C GLY A 100 23.94 11.26 13.66
N ARG A 101 24.35 10.50 12.61
CA ARG A 101 24.38 10.96 11.21
C ARG A 101 23.06 10.68 10.45
N SER A 102 22.18 9.88 11.00
CA SER A 102 20.89 9.51 10.43
C SER A 102 19.76 10.00 11.33
N GLY A 103 18.63 9.37 11.27
CA GLY A 103 17.48 9.58 12.11
C GLY A 103 16.27 8.83 11.59
N TYR A 104 15.17 9.00 12.28
CA TYR A 104 13.92 8.33 11.92
C TYR A 104 12.72 9.23 12.25
N HIS A 105 11.59 8.96 11.61
CA HIS A 105 10.35 9.61 11.96
C HIS A 105 9.66 8.87 13.11
N GLN A 106 9.29 9.59 14.17
CA GLN A 106 8.65 9.01 15.37
C GLN A 106 7.40 8.19 15.07
N LEU A 107 6.56 8.60 14.08
CA LEU A 107 5.39 7.84 13.68
C LEU A 107 5.77 6.48 13.09
N ALA A 108 6.77 6.45 12.20
CA ALA A 108 7.26 5.20 11.63
C ALA A 108 7.78 4.25 12.72
N ALA A 109 8.56 4.79 13.67
CA ALA A 109 9.05 4.02 14.82
C ALA A 109 7.91 3.49 15.69
N ALA A 110 6.90 4.30 16.00
CA ALA A 110 5.74 3.89 16.78
C ALA A 110 4.93 2.80 16.07
N LEU A 111 4.65 2.99 14.79
CA LEU A 111 3.93 2.01 13.97
C LEU A 111 4.71 0.68 13.86
N MET A 112 6.03 0.72 13.76
CA MET A 112 6.90 -0.47 13.72
C MET A 112 7.26 -1.04 15.10
N ASN A 113 6.67 -0.51 16.19
CA ASN A 113 6.96 -0.92 17.57
C ASN A 113 8.46 -0.83 17.92
N GLY A 114 9.13 0.25 17.46
CA GLY A 114 10.55 0.52 17.72
C GLY A 114 11.54 -0.33 16.91
N LYS A 115 11.08 -1.29 16.12
CA LYS A 115 11.94 -2.18 15.31
C LYS A 115 12.06 -1.63 13.88
N LEU A 116 12.94 -0.65 13.69
CA LEU A 116 13.16 -0.01 12.40
C LEU A 116 13.73 -1.04 11.38
N SER A 117 12.91 -1.44 10.44
CA SER A 117 13.22 -2.41 9.38
C SER A 117 12.51 -2.01 8.09
N TYR A 118 13.20 -2.00 6.95
CA TYR A 118 12.65 -1.54 5.69
C TYR A 118 12.84 -2.57 4.57
N PRO A 119 11.79 -2.83 3.75
CA PRO A 119 10.42 -2.37 3.91
C PRO A 119 9.72 -3.03 5.10
N THR A 120 8.70 -2.39 5.64
CA THR A 120 7.75 -3.03 6.54
C THR A 120 6.32 -2.67 6.08
N THR A 121 5.51 -3.68 5.80
CA THR A 121 4.09 -3.50 5.51
C THR A 121 3.30 -3.56 6.80
N ILE A 122 2.48 -2.53 7.05
CA ILE A 122 1.65 -2.42 8.26
C ILE A 122 0.19 -2.34 7.85
N PHE A 123 -0.66 -3.07 8.55
CA PHE A 123 -2.10 -3.00 8.39
C PHE A 123 -2.73 -2.33 9.61
N LEU A 124 -3.54 -1.29 9.35
CA LEU A 124 -4.43 -0.74 10.37
C LEU A 124 -5.87 -1.15 10.06
N SER A 125 -6.64 -1.36 11.12
CA SER A 125 -8.09 -1.53 11.03
C SER A 125 -8.75 -0.22 10.55
N GLN A 126 -10.03 -0.29 10.20
CA GLN A 126 -10.85 0.90 9.94
C GLN A 126 -10.95 1.85 11.14
N ASN A 127 -10.66 1.39 12.37
CA ASN A 127 -10.59 2.19 13.59
C ASN A 127 -9.17 2.69 13.89
N GLU A 128 -8.25 2.60 12.92
CA GLU A 128 -6.86 3.06 13.04
C GLU A 128 -6.05 2.31 14.13
N GLU A 129 -6.41 1.06 14.40
CA GLU A 129 -5.65 0.18 15.29
C GLU A 129 -4.70 -0.70 14.49
N VAL A 130 -3.48 -0.89 14.97
CA VAL A 130 -2.49 -1.73 14.29
C VAL A 130 -2.92 -3.20 14.40
N LEU A 131 -3.22 -3.80 13.24
CA LEU A 131 -3.56 -5.21 13.13
C LEU A 131 -2.32 -6.10 13.07
N ASP A 132 -1.37 -5.74 12.21
CA ASP A 132 -0.13 -6.48 12.05
C ASP A 132 0.99 -5.64 11.40
N ARG A 133 2.22 -6.13 11.54
CA ARG A 133 3.47 -5.57 11.02
C ARG A 133 4.26 -6.68 10.37
N ILE A 134 4.47 -6.59 9.07
CA ILE A 134 5.15 -7.62 8.27
C ILE A 134 6.46 -7.02 7.75
N PRO A 135 7.59 -7.28 8.42
CA PRO A 135 8.88 -6.77 7.98
C PRO A 135 9.41 -7.56 6.78
N GLY A 136 10.10 -6.87 5.89
CA GLY A 136 10.79 -7.45 4.74
C GLY A 136 10.01 -7.37 3.44
N PHE A 137 10.69 -7.79 2.37
CA PHE A 137 10.15 -7.84 1.02
C PHE A 137 9.05 -8.91 0.92
N LEU A 138 7.89 -8.51 0.40
CA LEU A 138 6.79 -9.42 0.12
C LEU A 138 6.67 -9.61 -1.40
N GLU A 139 6.84 -10.84 -1.85
CA GLU A 139 6.50 -11.23 -3.22
C GLU A 139 4.99 -11.11 -3.45
N LYS A 140 4.57 -10.95 -4.71
CA LYS A 140 3.17 -10.72 -5.06
C LYS A 140 2.23 -11.82 -4.54
N GLU A 141 2.68 -13.08 -4.53
CA GLU A 141 1.91 -14.23 -4.05
C GLU A 141 1.66 -14.18 -2.53
N ILE A 142 2.62 -13.66 -1.77
CA ILE A 142 2.45 -13.45 -0.33
C ILE A 142 1.62 -12.20 -0.08
N MET A 143 1.87 -11.13 -0.84
CA MET A 143 1.07 -9.91 -0.75
C MET A 143 -0.41 -10.18 -1.02
N GLU A 144 -0.76 -10.98 -2.04
CA GLU A 144 -2.15 -11.39 -2.31
C GLU A 144 -2.80 -11.98 -1.06
N LYS A 145 -2.16 -12.97 -0.44
CA LYS A 145 -2.68 -13.63 0.76
C LYS A 145 -2.89 -12.66 1.91
N VAL A 146 -1.92 -11.80 2.16
CA VAL A 146 -1.98 -10.83 3.26
C VAL A 146 -3.09 -9.82 3.02
N LEU A 147 -3.23 -9.33 1.78
CA LEU A 147 -4.30 -8.41 1.40
C LEU A 147 -5.69 -9.02 1.64
N VAL A 148 -5.91 -10.25 1.19
CA VAL A 148 -7.19 -10.95 1.39
C VAL A 148 -7.46 -11.18 2.87
N TYR A 149 -6.46 -11.64 3.64
CA TYR A 149 -6.59 -11.94 5.05
C TYR A 149 -7.05 -10.74 5.89
N PHE A 150 -6.51 -9.54 5.59
CA PHE A 150 -6.87 -8.32 6.33
C PHE A 150 -8.11 -7.62 5.77
N SER A 151 -8.30 -7.56 4.45
CA SER A 151 -9.46 -6.87 3.86
C SER A 151 -10.79 -7.59 4.13
N GLU A 152 -10.77 -8.92 4.17
CA GLU A 152 -11.95 -9.75 4.49
C GLU A 152 -12.08 -10.03 6.00
N GLU A 153 -11.26 -9.39 6.82
CA GLU A 153 -11.24 -9.51 8.28
C GLU A 153 -11.09 -10.96 8.78
N LEU A 154 -10.47 -11.83 7.99
CA LEU A 154 -10.34 -13.26 8.32
C LEU A 154 -9.52 -13.50 9.59
N TYR A 155 -8.66 -12.56 9.96
CA TYR A 155 -7.91 -12.57 11.23
C TYR A 155 -8.82 -12.62 12.47
N LYS A 156 -10.10 -12.26 12.35
CA LYS A 156 -11.08 -12.34 13.44
C LYS A 156 -11.55 -13.78 13.71
N THR A 157 -11.43 -14.67 12.72
CA THR A 157 -12.03 -16.01 12.75
C THR A 157 -11.05 -17.14 12.48
N LYS A 158 -9.88 -16.87 11.92
CA LYS A 158 -8.88 -17.85 11.52
C LYS A 158 -7.49 -17.36 11.85
N THR A 159 -6.63 -18.28 12.31
CA THR A 159 -5.19 -17.99 12.38
C THR A 159 -4.59 -17.87 10.97
N TRP A 160 -3.47 -17.17 10.86
CA TRP A 160 -2.72 -17.10 9.59
C TRP A 160 -2.36 -18.50 9.05
N ALA A 161 -1.97 -19.43 9.91
CA ALA A 161 -1.58 -20.79 9.51
C ALA A 161 -2.76 -21.55 8.88
N GLU A 162 -3.95 -21.48 9.48
CA GLU A 162 -5.17 -22.10 8.96
C GLU A 162 -5.60 -21.49 7.63
N PHE A 163 -5.56 -20.15 7.54
CA PHE A 163 -5.87 -19.45 6.31
C PHE A 163 -4.91 -19.82 5.18
N ASN A 164 -3.59 -19.69 5.42
CA ASN A 164 -2.56 -19.92 4.41
C ASN A 164 -2.58 -21.37 3.87
N LYS A 165 -2.88 -22.36 4.72
CA LYS A 165 -2.98 -23.77 4.33
C LYS A 165 -4.07 -24.02 3.29
N ASN A 166 -5.19 -23.29 3.38
CA ASN A 166 -6.37 -23.49 2.56
C ASN A 166 -6.57 -22.40 1.51
N PHE A 167 -5.63 -21.46 1.42
CA PHE A 167 -5.73 -20.34 0.50
C PHE A 167 -5.62 -20.81 -0.95
N LYS A 168 -6.55 -20.36 -1.77
CA LYS A 168 -6.49 -20.47 -3.22
C LYS A 168 -6.36 -19.08 -3.81
N SER A 169 -5.40 -18.89 -4.70
CA SER A 169 -5.20 -17.60 -5.38
C SER A 169 -6.50 -17.15 -6.05
N GLN A 170 -6.77 -15.85 -5.92
CA GLN A 170 -7.91 -15.17 -6.53
C GLN A 170 -7.47 -14.30 -7.72
N PHE A 171 -6.16 -14.17 -7.95
CA PHE A 171 -5.55 -13.27 -8.94
C PHE A 171 -4.89 -14.02 -10.09
#